data_f4743af5e5fd5fcb60d5aabd886ba0f6
#
_entry.id   f4743af5e5fd5fcb60d5aabd886ba0f6
#
_cell.length_a   1.000
_cell.length_b   1.000
_cell.length_c   1.000
_cell.angle_alpha   90.00
_cell.angle_beta   90.00
_cell.angle_gamma   90.00
#
_symmetry.space_group_name_H-M   'P 1'
#
loop_
_entity.id
_entity.type
_entity.pdbx_description
1 polymer ?
#
loop_
_entity_poly.entity_id
_entity_poly.type
_entity_poly.pdbx_seq_one_letter_code
_entity_poly.pdbx_strand_id
1 'polypeptide(L)'
;MNHGYTYQSTLAASDAVHWRIEDIIGGDKRLDFSRPFMPEALAQVQSLSFLNDDEKRILNQIRGNTYLCIFGLVEEFILPFVIDQTRPHLHGDDYRARALLQFASEEAKHIQLFKQFREEFADGFGTECPVIGPPEAIASAILAHDPLGIALTTLHIEWMVQNHYVDSVKDDQDLDPQFKSLLKHHWLEEVQHAKLDTMMVESMAAELNEEQILNGVEEYLAIGGFIDGGLTQQVEFDMASLMSATDRYFTEAQKEEFRHVQRQANRWTYLGSGMTHPKVLETLESLSPKARKRVETVSIAFC
;
A
#
# COMPACT_ATOMS: atom_id res chain seq x y z
N MET A 1 4.40 23.81 7.84
CA MET A 1 3.12 23.91 8.61
C MET A 1 3.36 23.53 10.07
N ASN A 2 2.49 23.94 11.00
CA ASN A 2 2.58 23.47 12.40
C ASN A 2 1.67 22.24 12.53
N HIS A 3 2.22 21.05 12.31
CA HIS A 3 1.46 19.78 12.34
C HIS A 3 1.11 19.30 13.74
N GLY A 4 1.61 19.96 14.80
CA GLY A 4 1.45 19.47 16.15
C GLY A 4 2.25 18.19 16.47
N TYR A 5 3.09 17.68 15.55
CA TYR A 5 4.01 16.57 15.75
C TYR A 5 5.44 16.92 15.28
N THR A 6 6.42 16.21 15.81
CA THR A 6 7.85 16.40 15.54
C THR A 6 8.52 15.02 15.43
N TYR A 7 9.74 14.93 14.92
CA TYR A 7 10.51 13.68 14.92
C TYR A 7 10.61 13.07 16.32
N GLN A 8 10.80 13.90 17.35
CA GLN A 8 10.83 13.42 18.74
C GLN A 8 9.50 12.81 19.20
N SER A 9 8.38 13.49 18.95
CA SER A 9 7.06 12.99 19.37
C SER A 9 6.61 11.77 18.55
N THR A 10 7.01 11.71 17.28
CA THR A 10 6.70 10.58 16.40
C THR A 10 7.51 9.35 16.80
N LEU A 11 8.82 9.51 17.09
CA LEU A 11 9.65 8.44 17.62
C LEU A 11 9.09 7.89 18.95
N ALA A 12 8.70 8.77 19.88
CA ALA A 12 8.11 8.34 21.15
C ALA A 12 6.77 7.58 20.97
N ALA A 13 6.00 7.94 19.94
CA ALA A 13 4.77 7.22 19.62
C ALA A 13 5.05 5.86 18.98
N SER A 14 6.04 5.76 18.10
CA SER A 14 6.52 4.49 17.53
C SER A 14 7.07 3.56 18.64
N ASP A 15 7.89 4.09 19.54
CA ASP A 15 8.41 3.34 20.70
C ASP A 15 7.30 2.77 21.63
N ALA A 16 6.06 3.26 21.52
CA ALA A 16 4.92 2.76 22.30
C ALA A 16 4.16 1.62 21.59
N VAL A 17 4.44 1.37 20.32
CA VAL A 17 3.82 0.29 19.53
C VAL A 17 4.73 -0.94 19.58
N HIS A 18 4.26 -1.99 20.27
CA HIS A 18 5.03 -3.23 20.42
C HIS A 18 4.22 -4.43 19.97
N TRP A 19 4.67 -5.10 18.92
CA TRP A 19 4.16 -6.39 18.49
C TRP A 19 5.25 -7.18 17.77
N ARG A 20 5.12 -8.49 17.76
CA ARG A 20 6.02 -9.40 17.07
C ARG A 20 5.23 -10.22 16.07
N ILE A 21 5.89 -10.68 15.02
CA ILE A 21 5.27 -11.46 13.95
C ILE A 21 4.62 -12.74 14.51
N GLU A 22 5.27 -13.38 15.48
CA GLU A 22 4.78 -14.59 16.14
C GLU A 22 3.49 -14.34 16.97
N ASP A 23 3.20 -13.09 17.30
CA ASP A 23 1.95 -12.71 17.97
C ASP A 23 0.77 -12.70 16.98
N ILE A 24 1.04 -12.65 15.66
CA ILE A 24 0.06 -12.49 14.60
C ILE A 24 -0.12 -13.75 13.77
N ILE A 25 0.96 -14.43 13.35
CA ILE A 25 0.93 -15.58 12.44
C ILE A 25 1.92 -16.65 12.90
N GLY A 26 1.64 -17.91 12.54
CA GLY A 26 2.47 -19.08 12.88
C GLY A 26 1.97 -19.85 14.09
N GLY A 27 2.47 -21.07 14.28
CA GLY A 27 1.96 -22.00 15.30
C GLY A 27 0.50 -22.37 15.06
N ASP A 28 -0.36 -22.08 16.02
CA ASP A 28 -1.81 -22.32 15.94
C ASP A 28 -2.58 -21.20 15.22
N LYS A 29 -1.90 -20.12 14.84
CA LYS A 29 -2.49 -18.97 14.15
C LYS A 29 -2.42 -19.20 12.65
N ARG A 30 -3.52 -19.65 12.07
CA ARG A 30 -3.67 -20.01 10.67
C ARG A 30 -4.73 -19.16 10.00
N LEU A 31 -4.63 -18.98 8.67
CA LEU A 31 -5.68 -18.36 7.87
C LEU A 31 -6.92 -19.26 7.82
N ASP A 32 -8.09 -18.69 8.00
CA ASP A 32 -9.39 -19.37 7.87
C ASP A 32 -9.97 -19.12 6.47
N PHE A 33 -9.75 -20.05 5.57
CA PHE A 33 -10.25 -20.00 4.20
C PHE A 33 -11.79 -20.15 4.07
N SER A 34 -12.51 -20.29 5.18
CA SER A 34 -13.98 -20.16 5.16
C SER A 34 -14.44 -18.69 5.19
N ARG A 35 -13.52 -17.73 5.37
CA ARG A 35 -13.77 -16.29 5.52
C ARG A 35 -13.12 -15.46 4.41
N PRO A 36 -13.65 -14.26 4.13
CA PRO A 36 -12.96 -13.28 3.29
C PRO A 36 -11.73 -12.71 4.02
N PHE A 37 -10.73 -12.28 3.25
CA PHE A 37 -9.52 -11.64 3.77
C PHE A 37 -9.57 -10.11 3.64
N MET A 38 -10.19 -9.62 2.57
CA MET A 38 -10.27 -8.20 2.25
C MET A 38 -11.68 -7.66 2.45
N PRO A 39 -11.82 -6.43 2.99
CA PRO A 39 -13.13 -5.78 3.06
C PRO A 39 -13.67 -5.53 1.64
N GLU A 40 -14.99 -5.60 1.48
CA GLU A 40 -15.65 -5.44 0.17
C GLU A 40 -15.36 -4.09 -0.48
N ALA A 41 -15.18 -3.03 0.32
CA ALA A 41 -14.82 -1.71 -0.19
C ALA A 41 -13.53 -1.69 -1.02
N LEU A 42 -12.60 -2.62 -0.74
CA LEU A 42 -11.32 -2.75 -1.45
C LEU A 42 -11.32 -3.90 -2.46
N ALA A 43 -11.99 -5.01 -2.14
CA ALA A 43 -11.99 -6.20 -2.99
C ALA A 43 -12.99 -6.11 -4.16
N GLN A 44 -14.15 -5.48 -3.94
CA GLN A 44 -15.25 -5.29 -4.89
C GLN A 44 -15.70 -6.58 -5.63
N VAL A 45 -15.67 -7.71 -4.91
CA VAL A 45 -16.04 -9.00 -5.51
C VAL A 45 -17.54 -9.16 -5.68
N GLN A 46 -18.36 -8.45 -4.87
CA GLN A 46 -19.81 -8.51 -4.96
C GLN A 46 -20.36 -7.92 -6.25
N SER A 47 -19.62 -7.01 -6.88
CA SER A 47 -19.98 -6.39 -8.17
C SER A 47 -19.92 -7.37 -9.36
N LEU A 48 -19.26 -8.53 -9.20
CA LEU A 48 -19.17 -9.58 -10.23
C LEU A 48 -20.38 -10.51 -10.15
N SER A 49 -21.45 -10.13 -10.82
CA SER A 49 -22.77 -10.82 -10.72
C SER A 49 -22.78 -12.25 -11.24
N PHE A 50 -21.84 -12.63 -12.10
CA PHE A 50 -21.72 -13.96 -12.66
C PHE A 50 -21.01 -14.97 -11.76
N LEU A 51 -20.40 -14.52 -10.64
CA LEU A 51 -19.77 -15.38 -9.64
C LEU A 51 -20.79 -15.77 -8.56
N ASN A 52 -20.74 -17.02 -8.13
CA ASN A 52 -21.45 -17.46 -6.93
C ASN A 52 -20.70 -17.06 -5.64
N ASP A 53 -21.29 -17.29 -4.48
CA ASP A 53 -20.74 -16.84 -3.19
C ASP A 53 -19.39 -17.49 -2.86
N ASP A 54 -19.19 -18.77 -3.21
CA ASP A 54 -17.90 -19.46 -3.02
C ASP A 54 -16.81 -18.88 -3.93
N GLU A 55 -17.14 -18.64 -5.20
CA GLU A 55 -16.21 -18.01 -6.15
C GLU A 55 -15.84 -16.58 -5.73
N LYS A 56 -16.78 -15.82 -5.20
CA LYS A 56 -16.53 -14.49 -4.64
C LYS A 56 -15.60 -14.54 -3.42
N ARG A 57 -15.81 -15.51 -2.52
CA ARG A 57 -14.90 -15.71 -1.38
C ARG A 57 -13.49 -16.09 -1.85
N ILE A 58 -13.37 -17.02 -2.79
CA ILE A 58 -12.08 -17.43 -3.37
C ILE A 58 -11.38 -16.22 -4.01
N LEU A 59 -12.10 -15.42 -4.82
CA LEU A 59 -11.54 -14.20 -5.39
C LEU A 59 -11.10 -13.21 -4.32
N ASN A 60 -11.90 -13.02 -3.27
CA ASN A 60 -11.54 -12.14 -2.15
C ASN A 60 -10.23 -12.58 -1.48
N GLN A 61 -10.01 -13.89 -1.33
CA GLN A 61 -8.78 -14.45 -0.77
C GLN A 61 -7.57 -14.26 -1.71
N ILE A 62 -7.78 -14.44 -3.02
CA ILE A 62 -6.78 -14.10 -4.05
C ILE A 62 -6.41 -12.61 -3.95
N ARG A 63 -7.41 -11.74 -3.82
CA ARG A 63 -7.21 -10.29 -3.62
C ARG A 63 -6.42 -9.98 -2.35
N GLY A 64 -6.64 -10.75 -1.27
CA GLY A 64 -5.85 -10.65 -0.05
C GLY A 64 -4.37 -10.99 -0.30
N ASN A 65 -4.10 -12.11 -0.98
CA ASN A 65 -2.73 -12.46 -1.36
C ASN A 65 -2.09 -11.40 -2.27
N THR A 66 -2.83 -10.87 -3.24
CA THR A 66 -2.38 -9.75 -4.09
C THR A 66 -2.03 -8.53 -3.25
N TYR A 67 -2.85 -8.18 -2.25
CA TYR A 67 -2.58 -7.06 -1.34
C TYR A 67 -1.25 -7.25 -0.60
N LEU A 68 -1.00 -8.42 -0.01
CA LEU A 68 0.27 -8.75 0.65
C LEU A 68 1.47 -8.62 -0.30
N CYS A 69 1.31 -9.04 -1.55
CA CYS A 69 2.37 -8.95 -2.55
C CYS A 69 2.68 -7.50 -2.94
N ILE A 70 1.64 -6.72 -3.24
CA ILE A 70 1.80 -5.31 -3.65
C ILE A 70 2.43 -4.49 -2.52
N PHE A 71 1.96 -4.64 -1.27
CA PHE A 71 2.58 -3.96 -0.13
C PHE A 71 4.02 -4.41 0.11
N GLY A 72 4.30 -5.71 0.02
CA GLY A 72 5.69 -6.18 0.10
C GLY A 72 6.60 -5.56 -0.98
N LEU A 73 6.10 -5.38 -2.22
CA LEU A 73 6.83 -4.69 -3.29
C LEU A 73 7.06 -3.21 -2.99
N VAL A 74 6.07 -2.57 -2.38
CA VAL A 74 6.13 -1.15 -2.00
C VAL A 74 7.20 -0.95 -0.93
N GLU A 75 7.18 -1.71 0.12
CA GLU A 75 8.13 -1.56 1.23
C GLU A 75 9.57 -1.93 0.83
N GLU A 76 9.76 -2.77 -0.18
CA GLU A 76 11.08 -3.07 -0.74
C GLU A 76 11.74 -1.86 -1.44
N PHE A 77 11.00 -0.83 -1.86
CA PHE A 77 11.59 0.43 -2.32
C PHE A 77 11.57 1.53 -1.23
N ILE A 78 10.59 1.54 -0.33
CA ILE A 78 10.53 2.49 0.80
C ILE A 78 11.74 2.33 1.70
N LEU A 79 12.06 1.10 2.10
CA LEU A 79 13.17 0.79 3.00
C LEU A 79 14.52 1.41 2.56
N PRO A 80 15.06 1.13 1.36
CA PRO A 80 16.32 1.76 0.93
C PRO A 80 16.20 3.28 0.77
N PHE A 81 15.05 3.80 0.33
CA PHE A 81 14.80 5.24 0.21
C PHE A 81 14.91 5.93 1.58
N VAL A 82 14.23 5.43 2.60
CA VAL A 82 14.28 5.99 3.97
C VAL A 82 15.70 5.94 4.56
N ILE A 83 16.44 4.85 4.32
CA ILE A 83 17.84 4.74 4.73
C ILE A 83 18.68 5.84 4.06
N ASP A 84 18.52 6.09 2.78
CA ASP A 84 19.25 7.13 2.07
C ASP A 84 18.87 8.53 2.56
N GLN A 85 17.60 8.79 2.86
CA GLN A 85 17.16 10.04 3.48
C GLN A 85 17.67 10.23 4.91
N THR A 86 18.05 9.15 5.61
CA THR A 86 18.61 9.23 6.97
C THR A 86 20.07 9.69 6.97
N ARG A 87 20.86 9.32 5.97
CA ARG A 87 22.32 9.55 5.91
C ARG A 87 22.76 11.00 6.20
N PRO A 88 22.13 12.04 5.62
CA PRO A 88 22.52 13.43 5.86
C PRO A 88 22.34 13.88 7.32
N HIS A 89 21.51 13.18 8.09
CA HIS A 89 21.11 13.59 9.44
C HIS A 89 21.85 12.87 10.56
N LEU A 90 22.74 11.90 10.25
CA LEU A 90 23.47 11.10 11.23
C LEU A 90 24.39 11.90 12.17
N HIS A 91 24.76 13.12 11.82
CA HIS A 91 25.65 13.97 12.60
C HIS A 91 25.01 15.31 13.02
N GLY A 92 23.70 15.47 12.89
CA GLY A 92 23.02 16.74 13.12
C GLY A 92 21.78 16.66 13.99
N ASP A 93 20.77 15.91 13.55
CA ASP A 93 19.48 15.80 14.24
C ASP A 93 19.27 14.36 14.73
N ASP A 94 19.60 14.12 16.00
CA ASP A 94 19.51 12.81 16.63
C ASP A 94 18.07 12.23 16.60
N TYR A 95 17.06 13.07 16.79
CA TYR A 95 15.67 12.61 16.76
C TYR A 95 15.21 12.26 15.36
N ARG A 96 15.60 13.06 14.36
CA ARG A 96 15.29 12.77 12.96
C ARG A 96 15.95 11.47 12.50
N ALA A 97 17.26 11.33 12.77
CA ALA A 97 18.00 10.13 12.42
C ALA A 97 17.41 8.88 13.08
N ARG A 98 17.08 8.94 14.38
CA ARG A 98 16.48 7.81 15.10
C ARG A 98 15.08 7.47 14.60
N ALA A 99 14.22 8.47 14.35
CA ALA A 99 12.87 8.25 13.87
C ALA A 99 12.86 7.58 12.48
N LEU A 100 13.73 8.01 11.56
CA LEU A 100 13.87 7.41 10.24
C LEU A 100 14.49 6.00 10.28
N LEU A 101 15.44 5.74 11.20
CA LEU A 101 15.98 4.39 11.40
C LEU A 101 14.94 3.44 12.02
N GLN A 102 14.09 3.94 12.91
CA GLN A 102 12.96 3.18 13.45
C GLN A 102 11.96 2.85 12.34
N PHE A 103 11.59 3.82 11.52
CA PHE A 103 10.77 3.61 10.31
C PHE A 103 11.36 2.48 9.45
N ALA A 104 12.62 2.58 9.05
CA ALA A 104 13.27 1.54 8.24
C ALA A 104 13.28 0.15 8.92
N SER A 105 13.37 0.09 10.25
CA SER A 105 13.29 -1.16 11.01
C SER A 105 11.88 -1.76 11.00
N GLU A 106 10.86 -0.92 11.06
CA GLU A 106 9.44 -1.32 10.99
C GLU A 106 9.09 -1.83 9.60
N GLU A 107 9.54 -1.15 8.52
CA GLU A 107 9.40 -1.64 7.13
C GLU A 107 10.03 -3.03 6.91
N ALA A 108 11.23 -3.23 7.44
CA ALA A 108 11.88 -4.55 7.34
C ALA A 108 11.08 -5.65 8.05
N LYS A 109 10.39 -5.32 9.14
CA LYS A 109 9.49 -6.22 9.86
C LYS A 109 8.20 -6.48 9.07
N HIS A 110 7.62 -5.46 8.43
CA HIS A 110 6.43 -5.60 7.57
C HIS A 110 6.71 -6.50 6.37
N ILE A 111 7.83 -6.32 5.68
CA ILE A 111 8.27 -7.21 4.60
C ILE A 111 8.30 -8.67 5.06
N GLN A 112 8.86 -8.93 6.26
CA GLN A 112 8.89 -10.27 6.83
C GLN A 112 7.49 -10.78 7.17
N LEU A 113 6.62 -9.94 7.74
CA LEU A 113 5.23 -10.29 8.06
C LEU A 113 4.46 -10.70 6.80
N PHE A 114 4.53 -9.89 5.74
CA PHE A 114 3.86 -10.21 4.48
C PHE A 114 4.37 -11.50 3.85
N LYS A 115 5.68 -11.75 3.88
CA LYS A 115 6.25 -13.02 3.40
C LYS A 115 5.69 -14.22 4.15
N GLN A 116 5.58 -14.17 5.48
CA GLN A 116 5.01 -15.27 6.27
C GLN A 116 3.51 -15.48 5.99
N PHE A 117 2.73 -14.42 5.83
CA PHE A 117 1.32 -14.55 5.43
C PHE A 117 1.16 -15.14 4.03
N ARG A 118 2.03 -14.78 3.09
CA ARG A 118 2.03 -15.39 1.74
C ARG A 118 2.41 -16.85 1.75
N GLU A 119 3.36 -17.27 2.58
CA GLU A 119 3.71 -18.67 2.77
C GLU A 119 2.51 -19.45 3.33
N GLU A 120 1.87 -18.93 4.37
CA GLU A 120 0.65 -19.53 4.95
C GLU A 120 -0.50 -19.59 3.94
N PHE A 121 -0.67 -18.54 3.12
CA PHE A 121 -1.64 -18.53 2.04
C PHE A 121 -1.34 -19.62 1.01
N ALA A 122 -0.10 -19.73 0.54
CA ALA A 122 0.31 -20.73 -0.45
C ALA A 122 0.08 -22.16 0.05
N ASP A 123 0.39 -22.41 1.33
CA ASP A 123 0.20 -23.72 1.97
C ASP A 123 -1.29 -24.09 2.09
N GLY A 124 -2.16 -23.13 2.40
CA GLY A 124 -3.57 -23.38 2.69
C GLY A 124 -4.51 -23.25 1.49
N PHE A 125 -4.19 -22.41 0.51
CA PHE A 125 -5.06 -22.12 -0.63
C PHE A 125 -5.07 -23.22 -1.70
N GLY A 126 -3.94 -23.88 -1.90
CA GLY A 126 -3.82 -25.07 -2.77
C GLY A 126 -3.79 -24.77 -4.28
N THR A 127 -3.81 -23.52 -4.70
CA THR A 127 -3.67 -23.09 -6.10
C THR A 127 -2.61 -22.00 -6.19
N GLU A 128 -1.71 -22.12 -7.16
CA GLU A 128 -0.70 -21.09 -7.41
C GLU A 128 -1.35 -19.77 -7.85
N CYS A 129 -0.98 -18.68 -7.20
CA CYS A 129 -1.44 -17.34 -7.50
C CYS A 129 -0.25 -16.45 -7.91
N PRO A 130 0.05 -16.34 -9.21
CA PRO A 130 1.12 -15.51 -9.71
C PRO A 130 0.90 -14.04 -9.37
N VAL A 131 2.01 -13.32 -9.14
CA VAL A 131 2.00 -11.88 -8.85
C VAL A 131 3.00 -11.16 -9.75
N ILE A 132 2.78 -9.85 -9.92
CA ILE A 132 3.73 -9.01 -10.65
C ILE A 132 5.09 -9.04 -9.98
N GLY A 133 6.15 -8.87 -10.78
CA GLY A 133 7.54 -8.89 -10.32
C GLY A 133 8.52 -8.92 -11.50
N PRO A 134 9.80 -9.12 -11.25
CA PRO A 134 10.41 -9.37 -9.94
C PRO A 134 10.52 -8.10 -9.08
N PRO A 135 10.51 -8.23 -7.73
CA PRO A 135 10.53 -7.10 -6.79
C PRO A 135 11.68 -6.13 -7.03
N GLU A 136 12.89 -6.63 -7.22
CA GLU A 136 14.10 -5.82 -7.41
C GLU A 136 14.01 -4.94 -8.68
N ALA A 137 13.35 -5.41 -9.73
CA ALA A 137 13.18 -4.63 -10.96
C ALA A 137 12.17 -3.49 -10.76
N ILE A 138 11.09 -3.75 -10.01
CA ILE A 138 10.08 -2.75 -9.66
C ILE A 138 10.69 -1.68 -8.76
N ALA A 139 11.38 -2.09 -7.68
CA ALA A 139 12.04 -1.18 -6.76
C ALA A 139 13.09 -0.32 -7.50
N SER A 140 13.93 -0.93 -8.36
CA SER A 140 14.93 -0.20 -9.14
C SER A 140 14.31 0.81 -10.11
N ALA A 141 13.16 0.48 -10.73
CA ALA A 141 12.46 1.39 -11.61
C ALA A 141 11.92 2.61 -10.85
N ILE A 142 11.32 2.40 -9.67
CA ILE A 142 10.77 3.48 -8.83
C ILE A 142 11.91 4.36 -8.27
N LEU A 143 12.97 3.74 -7.76
CA LEU A 143 14.12 4.46 -7.18
C LEU A 143 14.96 5.24 -8.20
N ALA A 144 14.72 5.07 -9.50
CA ALA A 144 15.34 5.86 -10.55
C ALA A 144 14.66 7.23 -10.79
N HIS A 145 13.49 7.47 -10.18
CA HIS A 145 12.78 8.75 -10.28
C HIS A 145 13.36 9.84 -9.37
N ASP A 146 12.87 11.06 -9.53
CA ASP A 146 13.25 12.19 -8.66
C ASP A 146 12.91 11.89 -7.20
N PRO A 147 13.80 12.20 -6.23
CA PRO A 147 13.58 11.92 -4.82
C PRO A 147 12.28 12.50 -4.25
N LEU A 148 11.82 13.70 -4.70
CA LEU A 148 10.54 14.25 -4.27
C LEU A 148 9.36 13.43 -4.82
N GLY A 149 9.47 12.92 -6.04
CA GLY A 149 8.46 12.02 -6.62
C GLY A 149 8.31 10.73 -5.83
N ILE A 150 9.44 10.13 -5.42
CA ILE A 150 9.46 8.93 -4.56
C ILE A 150 8.85 9.26 -3.18
N ALA A 151 9.27 10.36 -2.55
CA ALA A 151 8.75 10.78 -1.24
C ALA A 151 7.22 11.05 -1.26
N LEU A 152 6.71 11.64 -2.33
CA LEU A 152 5.27 11.83 -2.53
C LEU A 152 4.54 10.51 -2.73
N THR A 153 5.18 9.52 -3.37
CA THR A 153 4.62 8.18 -3.53
C THR A 153 4.53 7.47 -2.18
N THR A 154 5.58 7.53 -1.37
CA THR A 154 5.58 6.97 -0.01
C THR A 154 4.51 7.63 0.86
N LEU A 155 4.49 8.96 0.92
CA LEU A 155 3.46 9.74 1.63
C LEU A 155 2.03 9.34 1.24
N HIS A 156 1.78 9.16 -0.06
CA HIS A 156 0.49 8.70 -0.59
C HIS A 156 0.10 7.34 0.01
N ILE A 157 1.03 6.39 -0.03
CA ILE A 157 0.79 5.01 0.42
C ILE A 157 0.52 4.98 1.91
N GLU A 158 1.31 5.67 2.70
CA GLU A 158 1.18 5.70 4.16
C GLU A 158 -0.16 6.30 4.62
N TRP A 159 -0.58 7.42 4.04
CA TRP A 159 -1.89 7.98 4.34
C TRP A 159 -3.05 7.13 3.79
N MET A 160 -2.89 6.48 2.66
CA MET A 160 -3.87 5.56 2.09
C MET A 160 -4.19 4.40 3.05
N VAL A 161 -3.16 3.79 3.64
CA VAL A 161 -3.31 2.69 4.61
C VAL A 161 -4.14 3.12 5.82
N GLN A 162 -4.04 4.39 6.27
CA GLN A 162 -4.85 4.90 7.36
C GLN A 162 -6.35 4.79 7.06
N ASN A 163 -6.77 5.25 5.88
CA ASN A 163 -8.17 5.18 5.47
C ASN A 163 -8.62 3.73 5.27
N HIS A 164 -7.80 2.88 4.67
CA HIS A 164 -8.16 1.47 4.45
C HIS A 164 -8.54 0.79 5.77
N TYR A 165 -7.71 0.96 6.80
CA TYR A 165 -8.00 0.34 8.08
C TYR A 165 -9.20 0.97 8.79
N VAL A 166 -9.22 2.30 8.92
CA VAL A 166 -10.23 3.02 9.70
C VAL A 166 -11.62 2.90 9.06
N ASP A 167 -11.70 3.05 7.73
CA ASP A 167 -12.98 3.15 7.02
C ASP A 167 -13.53 1.78 6.61
N SER A 168 -12.67 0.76 6.45
CA SER A 168 -13.09 -0.50 5.83
C SER A 168 -12.80 -1.76 6.65
N VAL A 169 -11.76 -1.77 7.49
CA VAL A 169 -11.32 -2.99 8.18
C VAL A 169 -11.74 -3.02 9.65
N LYS A 170 -11.61 -1.92 10.36
CA LYS A 170 -11.71 -1.84 11.81
C LYS A 170 -12.98 -2.50 12.37
N ASP A 171 -14.13 -2.17 11.79
CA ASP A 171 -15.44 -2.58 12.26
C ASP A 171 -16.00 -3.82 11.53
N ASP A 172 -15.30 -4.32 10.50
CA ASP A 172 -15.69 -5.52 9.78
C ASP A 172 -15.48 -6.77 10.66
N GLN A 173 -16.54 -7.51 10.93
CA GLN A 173 -16.53 -8.72 11.78
C GLN A 173 -16.45 -10.02 10.96
N ASP A 174 -16.59 -9.94 9.63
CA ASP A 174 -16.65 -11.10 8.75
C ASP A 174 -15.28 -11.53 8.25
N LEU A 175 -14.28 -10.64 8.31
CA LEU A 175 -12.93 -10.93 7.87
C LEU A 175 -12.27 -12.06 8.68
N ASP A 176 -11.35 -12.77 8.02
CA ASP A 176 -10.44 -13.69 8.70
C ASP A 176 -9.72 -12.98 9.86
N PRO A 177 -9.73 -13.55 11.08
CA PRO A 177 -9.16 -12.88 12.25
C PRO A 177 -7.66 -12.62 12.15
N GLN A 178 -6.90 -13.52 11.47
CA GLN A 178 -5.45 -13.36 11.32
C GLN A 178 -5.13 -12.28 10.29
N PHE A 179 -5.84 -12.28 9.16
CA PHE A 179 -5.69 -11.25 8.15
C PHE A 179 -6.07 -9.86 8.69
N LYS A 180 -7.18 -9.78 9.43
CA LYS A 180 -7.57 -8.54 10.12
C LYS A 180 -6.53 -8.11 11.16
N SER A 181 -5.91 -9.07 11.85
CA SER A 181 -4.82 -8.80 12.81
C SER A 181 -3.59 -8.24 12.12
N LEU A 182 -3.20 -8.80 10.95
CA LEU A 182 -2.14 -8.24 10.12
C LEU A 182 -2.42 -6.79 9.77
N LEU A 183 -3.58 -6.50 9.16
CA LEU A 183 -3.96 -5.15 8.73
C LEU A 183 -3.98 -4.16 9.90
N LYS A 184 -4.38 -4.60 11.10
CA LYS A 184 -4.37 -3.78 12.30
C LYS A 184 -2.97 -3.44 12.77
N HIS A 185 -2.08 -4.43 12.85
CA HIS A 185 -0.74 -4.23 13.41
C HIS A 185 0.16 -3.45 12.44
N HIS A 186 0.03 -3.67 11.15
CA HIS A 186 0.59 -2.84 10.11
C HIS A 186 0.12 -1.39 10.28
N TRP A 187 -1.18 -1.13 10.25
CA TRP A 187 -1.75 0.21 10.44
C TRP A 187 -1.24 0.95 11.69
N LEU A 188 -1.02 0.26 12.82
CA LEU A 188 -0.54 0.89 14.06
C LEU A 188 0.83 1.57 13.90
N GLU A 189 1.71 1.03 13.08
CA GLU A 189 3.03 1.59 12.77
C GLU A 189 2.93 2.63 11.65
N GLU A 190 2.13 2.38 10.62
CA GLU A 190 1.93 3.30 9.49
C GLU A 190 1.40 4.68 9.90
N VAL A 191 0.72 4.79 11.04
CA VAL A 191 0.33 6.11 11.61
C VAL A 191 1.56 7.00 11.85
N GLN A 192 2.70 6.42 12.22
CA GLN A 192 3.93 7.17 12.47
C GLN A 192 4.68 7.43 11.16
N HIS A 193 4.69 6.46 10.24
CA HIS A 193 5.29 6.58 8.92
C HIS A 193 4.66 7.72 8.13
N ALA A 194 3.34 7.81 8.05
CA ALA A 194 2.63 8.90 7.38
C ALA A 194 3.01 10.30 7.88
N LYS A 195 3.31 10.45 9.20
CA LYS A 195 3.78 11.71 9.77
C LYS A 195 5.25 11.98 9.41
N LEU A 196 6.09 10.95 9.43
CA LEU A 196 7.51 11.06 9.06
C LEU A 196 7.64 11.45 7.60
N ASP A 197 6.86 10.85 6.72
CA ASP A 197 6.84 11.17 5.30
C ASP A 197 6.33 12.60 5.03
N THR A 198 5.29 13.03 5.75
CA THR A 198 4.85 14.43 5.66
C THR A 198 6.00 15.39 5.97
N MET A 199 6.73 15.17 7.09
CA MET A 199 7.87 16.00 7.46
C MET A 199 9.04 15.88 6.48
N MET A 200 9.27 14.70 5.93
CA MET A 200 10.32 14.45 4.94
C MET A 200 10.03 15.19 3.64
N VAL A 201 8.82 15.05 3.08
CA VAL A 201 8.37 15.76 1.87
C VAL A 201 8.51 17.28 2.04
N GLU A 202 8.03 17.83 3.16
CA GLU A 202 8.14 19.26 3.44
C GLU A 202 9.59 19.75 3.56
N SER A 203 10.43 18.96 4.23
CA SER A 203 11.85 19.27 4.35
C SER A 203 12.56 19.27 2.99
N MET A 204 12.26 18.31 2.13
CA MET A 204 12.82 18.24 0.78
C MET A 204 12.34 19.43 -0.07
N ALA A 205 11.03 19.73 -0.04
CA ALA A 205 10.45 20.81 -0.81
C ALA A 205 10.91 22.19 -0.37
N ALA A 206 11.31 22.38 0.89
CA ALA A 206 11.82 23.65 1.41
C ALA A 206 13.10 24.15 0.70
N GLU A 207 13.88 23.24 0.10
CA GLU A 207 15.09 23.52 -0.66
C GLU A 207 14.84 23.74 -2.16
N LEU A 208 13.59 23.61 -2.62
CA LEU A 208 13.21 23.60 -4.03
C LEU A 208 12.40 24.85 -4.41
N ASN A 209 12.52 25.27 -5.67
CA ASN A 209 11.61 26.26 -6.25
C ASN A 209 10.33 25.59 -6.80
N GLU A 210 9.32 26.43 -7.18
CA GLU A 210 8.01 25.92 -7.66
C GLU A 210 8.14 25.00 -8.89
N GLU A 211 9.05 25.28 -9.82
CA GLU A 211 9.26 24.45 -11.01
C GLU A 211 9.78 23.07 -10.65
N GLN A 212 10.74 23.01 -9.73
CA GLN A 212 11.29 21.75 -9.22
C GLN A 212 10.24 20.95 -8.44
N ILE A 213 9.40 21.61 -7.62
CA ILE A 213 8.28 20.96 -6.92
C ILE A 213 7.30 20.35 -7.93
N LEU A 214 6.92 21.10 -8.98
CA LEU A 214 6.01 20.58 -10.01
C LEU A 214 6.63 19.44 -10.80
N ASN A 215 7.94 19.47 -11.05
CA ASN A 215 8.64 18.32 -11.65
C ASN A 215 8.55 17.08 -10.75
N GLY A 216 8.79 17.21 -9.44
CA GLY A 216 8.63 16.10 -8.49
C GLY A 216 7.20 15.54 -8.48
N VAL A 217 6.19 16.39 -8.67
CA VAL A 217 4.78 15.95 -8.80
C VAL A 217 4.56 15.18 -10.11
N GLU A 218 5.14 15.60 -11.24
CA GLU A 218 5.04 14.82 -12.49
C GLU A 218 5.76 13.46 -12.36
N GLU A 219 6.90 13.40 -11.66
CA GLU A 219 7.59 12.12 -11.35
C GLU A 219 6.72 11.20 -10.46
N TYR A 220 6.07 11.74 -9.41
CA TYR A 220 5.07 11.02 -8.62
C TYR A 220 3.93 10.45 -9.48
N LEU A 221 3.40 11.25 -10.40
CA LEU A 221 2.34 10.80 -11.31
C LEU A 221 2.85 9.76 -12.32
N ALA A 222 4.10 9.85 -12.75
CA ALA A 222 4.74 8.86 -13.60
C ALA A 222 4.89 7.51 -12.87
N ILE A 223 5.32 7.53 -11.61
CA ILE A 223 5.33 6.33 -10.74
C ILE A 223 3.92 5.74 -10.61
N GLY A 224 2.90 6.58 -10.38
CA GLY A 224 1.49 6.15 -10.34
C GLY A 224 1.04 5.47 -11.63
N GLY A 225 1.45 5.99 -12.79
CA GLY A 225 1.20 5.37 -14.10
C GLY A 225 1.90 4.02 -14.28
N PHE A 226 3.14 3.90 -13.80
CA PHE A 226 3.87 2.62 -13.79
C PHE A 226 3.17 1.58 -12.91
N ILE A 227 2.74 1.98 -11.71
CA ILE A 227 1.95 1.13 -10.80
C ILE A 227 0.64 0.69 -11.47
N ASP A 228 -0.14 1.59 -12.10
CA ASP A 228 -1.38 1.24 -12.80
C ASP A 228 -1.17 0.19 -13.90
N GLY A 229 -0.04 0.26 -14.59
CA GLY A 229 0.37 -0.76 -15.57
C GLY A 229 0.54 -2.14 -14.93
N GLY A 230 1.27 -2.22 -13.82
CA GLY A 230 1.45 -3.44 -13.04
C GLY A 230 0.14 -3.98 -12.47
N LEU A 231 -0.69 -3.11 -11.89
CA LEU A 231 -2.01 -3.48 -11.36
C LEU A 231 -2.95 -4.02 -12.46
N THR A 232 -2.86 -3.49 -13.67
CA THR A 232 -3.62 -4.00 -14.83
C THR A 232 -3.17 -5.42 -15.19
N GLN A 233 -1.87 -5.71 -15.16
CA GLN A 233 -1.36 -7.06 -15.37
C GLN A 233 -1.77 -8.00 -14.24
N GLN A 234 -1.78 -7.53 -12.98
CA GLN A 234 -2.20 -8.33 -11.83
C GLN A 234 -3.65 -8.80 -11.93
N VAL A 235 -4.55 -8.01 -12.52
CA VAL A 235 -5.93 -8.43 -12.77
C VAL A 235 -6.01 -9.70 -13.65
N GLU A 236 -5.14 -9.83 -14.65
CA GLU A 236 -5.08 -11.05 -15.47
C GLU A 236 -4.59 -12.26 -14.66
N PHE A 237 -3.63 -12.07 -13.76
CA PHE A 237 -3.16 -13.13 -12.87
C PHE A 237 -4.23 -13.55 -11.87
N ASP A 238 -4.94 -12.59 -11.25
CA ASP A 238 -6.03 -12.89 -10.32
C ASP A 238 -7.17 -13.64 -11.01
N MET A 239 -7.53 -13.26 -12.24
CA MET A 239 -8.53 -13.93 -13.05
C MET A 239 -8.12 -15.38 -13.40
N ALA A 240 -6.87 -15.58 -13.80
CA ALA A 240 -6.33 -16.90 -14.12
C ALA A 240 -6.31 -17.79 -12.86
N SER A 241 -5.91 -17.22 -11.72
CA SER A 241 -5.90 -17.91 -10.42
C SER A 241 -7.31 -18.34 -10.00
N LEU A 242 -8.30 -17.46 -10.15
CA LEU A 242 -9.72 -17.78 -9.86
C LEU A 242 -10.24 -18.90 -10.76
N MET A 243 -10.00 -18.83 -12.06
CA MET A 243 -10.41 -19.87 -13.00
C MET A 243 -9.76 -21.22 -12.65
N SER A 244 -8.48 -21.20 -12.28
CA SER A 244 -7.77 -22.42 -11.85
C SER A 244 -8.31 -22.98 -10.54
N ALA A 245 -8.53 -22.13 -9.54
CA ALA A 245 -9.02 -22.57 -8.23
C ALA A 245 -10.46 -23.11 -8.25
N THR A 246 -11.27 -22.70 -9.23
CA THR A 246 -12.68 -23.07 -9.34
C THR A 246 -12.97 -24.09 -10.45
N ASP A 247 -11.95 -24.50 -11.22
CA ASP A 247 -12.07 -25.32 -12.44
C ASP A 247 -13.17 -24.79 -13.39
N ARG A 248 -13.24 -23.45 -13.51
CA ARG A 248 -14.27 -22.77 -14.29
C ARG A 248 -13.68 -21.89 -15.37
N TYR A 249 -14.19 -21.99 -16.58
CA TYR A 249 -13.84 -21.13 -17.71
C TYR A 249 -14.85 -20.01 -17.88
N PHE A 250 -14.37 -18.77 -17.96
CA PHE A 250 -15.21 -17.61 -18.20
C PHE A 250 -15.41 -17.35 -19.68
N THR A 251 -16.61 -16.92 -20.05
CA THR A 251 -16.90 -16.36 -21.38
C THR A 251 -16.15 -15.04 -21.57
N GLU A 252 -15.96 -14.59 -22.81
CA GLU A 252 -15.29 -13.32 -23.08
C GLU A 252 -16.02 -12.12 -22.42
N ALA A 253 -17.35 -12.16 -22.37
CA ALA A 253 -18.13 -11.13 -21.68
C ALA A 253 -17.86 -11.11 -20.16
N GLN A 254 -17.74 -12.28 -19.52
CA GLN A 254 -17.40 -12.39 -18.09
C GLN A 254 -15.96 -11.94 -17.80
N LYS A 255 -15.02 -12.26 -18.68
CA LYS A 255 -13.63 -11.78 -18.57
C LYS A 255 -13.55 -10.26 -18.67
N GLU A 256 -14.32 -9.66 -19.58
CA GLU A 256 -14.35 -8.20 -19.73
C GLU A 256 -14.98 -7.51 -18.51
N GLU A 257 -16.09 -8.06 -17.97
CA GLU A 257 -16.70 -7.61 -16.73
C GLU A 257 -15.70 -7.71 -15.55
N PHE A 258 -14.98 -8.84 -15.45
CA PHE A 258 -13.96 -9.05 -14.44
C PHE A 258 -12.85 -8.00 -14.53
N ARG A 259 -12.28 -7.80 -15.73
CA ARG A 259 -11.24 -6.77 -15.96
C ARG A 259 -11.70 -5.40 -15.57
N HIS A 260 -12.91 -5.03 -15.97
CA HIS A 260 -13.45 -3.71 -15.68
C HIS A 260 -13.60 -3.50 -14.17
N VAL A 261 -14.25 -4.40 -13.45
CA VAL A 261 -14.50 -4.30 -12.02
C VAL A 261 -13.19 -4.35 -11.22
N GLN A 262 -12.34 -5.36 -11.46
CA GLN A 262 -11.15 -5.58 -10.67
C GLN A 262 -10.05 -4.56 -10.97
N ARG A 263 -9.98 -4.05 -12.20
CA ARG A 263 -9.07 -2.94 -12.52
C ARG A 263 -9.49 -1.67 -11.76
N GLN A 264 -10.78 -1.36 -11.71
CA GLN A 264 -11.26 -0.20 -10.97
C GLN A 264 -11.06 -0.38 -9.45
N ALA A 265 -11.30 -1.58 -8.92
CA ALA A 265 -11.00 -1.91 -7.53
C ALA A 265 -9.51 -1.69 -7.19
N ASN A 266 -8.60 -2.16 -8.05
CA ASN A 266 -7.16 -1.94 -7.87
C ASN A 266 -6.78 -0.46 -7.95
N ARG A 267 -7.31 0.26 -8.94
CA ARG A 267 -7.07 1.70 -9.10
C ARG A 267 -7.50 2.50 -7.87
N TRP A 268 -8.70 2.22 -7.37
CA TRP A 268 -9.17 2.84 -6.14
C TRP A 268 -8.28 2.49 -4.95
N THR A 269 -8.01 1.19 -4.75
CA THR A 269 -7.25 0.71 -3.59
C THR A 269 -5.84 1.30 -3.54
N TYR A 270 -5.11 1.33 -4.65
CA TYR A 270 -3.68 1.66 -4.63
C TYR A 270 -3.33 3.06 -5.18
N LEU A 271 -4.29 3.76 -5.78
CA LEU A 271 -4.04 5.07 -6.38
C LEU A 271 -5.09 6.11 -5.95
N GLY A 272 -6.38 5.89 -6.27
CA GLY A 272 -7.42 6.87 -6.06
C GLY A 272 -7.58 7.26 -4.59
N SER A 273 -7.64 6.29 -3.68
CA SER A 273 -7.83 6.53 -2.24
C SER A 273 -6.70 7.35 -1.61
N GLY A 274 -5.46 7.15 -2.05
CA GLY A 274 -4.32 7.94 -1.59
C GLY A 274 -4.24 9.32 -2.25
N MET A 275 -4.42 9.41 -3.59
CA MET A 275 -4.39 10.69 -4.31
C MET A 275 -5.48 11.66 -3.82
N THR A 276 -6.60 11.14 -3.33
CA THR A 276 -7.72 11.94 -2.79
C THR A 276 -7.69 12.08 -1.27
N HIS A 277 -6.70 11.47 -0.60
CA HIS A 277 -6.60 11.54 0.86
C HIS A 277 -6.39 12.99 1.33
N PRO A 278 -7.20 13.51 2.30
CA PRO A 278 -7.13 14.90 2.73
C PRO A 278 -5.72 15.35 3.15
N LYS A 279 -4.96 14.49 3.85
CA LYS A 279 -3.61 14.83 4.31
C LYS A 279 -2.59 14.91 3.18
N VAL A 280 -2.71 14.08 2.16
CA VAL A 280 -1.89 14.16 0.94
C VAL A 280 -2.18 15.48 0.22
N LEU A 281 -3.46 15.82 0.04
CA LEU A 281 -3.87 17.07 -0.61
C LEU A 281 -3.48 18.31 0.20
N GLU A 282 -3.56 18.26 1.54
CA GLU A 282 -3.07 19.34 2.42
C GLU A 282 -1.56 19.54 2.28
N THR A 283 -0.78 18.43 2.23
CA THR A 283 0.66 18.50 2.03
C THR A 283 0.98 19.11 0.66
N LEU A 284 0.37 18.60 -0.42
CA LEU A 284 0.56 19.14 -1.77
C LEU A 284 0.21 20.65 -1.86
N GLU A 285 -0.91 21.08 -1.23
CA GLU A 285 -1.31 22.50 -1.18
C GLU A 285 -0.24 23.36 -0.51
N SER A 286 0.40 22.83 0.55
CA SER A 286 1.46 23.55 1.26
C SER A 286 2.72 23.71 0.43
N LEU A 287 3.01 22.77 -0.46
CA LEU A 287 4.13 22.85 -1.39
C LEU A 287 3.82 23.82 -2.53
N SER A 288 2.67 23.66 -3.17
CA SER A 288 2.16 24.52 -4.23
C SER A 288 0.67 24.24 -4.49
N PRO A 289 -0.19 25.26 -4.57
CA PRO A 289 -1.59 25.09 -5.01
C PRO A 289 -1.72 24.44 -6.39
N LYS A 290 -0.72 24.63 -7.28
CA LYS A 290 -0.68 23.98 -8.59
C LYS A 290 -0.40 22.48 -8.47
N ALA A 291 0.46 22.07 -7.53
CA ALA A 291 0.75 20.66 -7.25
C ALA A 291 -0.53 19.93 -6.83
N ARG A 292 -1.26 20.45 -5.86
CA ARG A 292 -2.56 19.92 -5.45
C ARG A 292 -3.54 19.81 -6.61
N LYS A 293 -3.77 20.91 -7.35
CA LYS A 293 -4.69 20.92 -8.48
C LYS A 293 -4.31 19.89 -9.55
N ARG A 294 -3.01 19.69 -9.79
CA ARG A 294 -2.52 18.71 -10.75
C ARG A 294 -2.88 17.29 -10.35
N VAL A 295 -2.65 16.92 -9.09
CA VAL A 295 -2.98 15.60 -8.55
C VAL A 295 -4.49 15.38 -8.51
N GLU A 296 -5.30 16.35 -8.04
CA GLU A 296 -6.76 16.26 -8.06
C GLU A 296 -7.31 16.03 -9.47
N THR A 297 -6.70 16.64 -10.51
CA THR A 297 -7.12 16.44 -11.90
C THR A 297 -6.84 15.03 -12.38
N VAL A 298 -5.70 14.45 -12.01
CA VAL A 298 -5.31 13.10 -12.44
C VAL A 298 -6.05 12.02 -11.65
N SER A 299 -6.32 12.26 -10.36
CA SER A 299 -7.00 11.28 -9.48
C SER A 299 -8.37 10.85 -10.00
N ILE A 300 -9.06 11.69 -10.78
CA ILE A 300 -10.38 11.39 -11.39
C ILE A 300 -10.33 10.09 -12.23
N ALA A 301 -9.19 9.77 -12.84
CA ALA A 301 -9.03 8.56 -13.64
C ALA A 301 -8.93 7.27 -12.79
N PHE A 302 -8.73 7.40 -11.49
CA PHE A 302 -8.50 6.30 -10.55
C PHE A 302 -9.62 6.15 -9.51
N CYS A 303 -10.60 7.06 -9.47
CA CYS A 303 -11.73 7.08 -8.53
C CYS A 303 -13.00 6.43 -9.10
#